data_28361bfc188b0599a5ec658fb0f97089
#
_entry.id   28361bfc188b0599a5ec658fb0f97089
#
_cell.length_a   1.000
_cell.length_b   1.000
_cell.length_c   1.000
_cell.angle_alpha   90.00
_cell.angle_beta   90.00
_cell.angle_gamma   90.00
#
_symmetry.space_group_name_H-M   'P 1'
#
loop_
_entity.id
_entity.type
_entity.pdbx_description
1 polymer ?
#
loop_
_entity_poly.entity_id
_entity_poly.type
_entity_poly.pdbx_seq_one_letter_code
_entity_poly.pdbx_strand_id
1 'polypeptide(L)'
;SGIASENRQMQARINGSAIVGRSSICDIYFDDLSMSKQHFALEVEKGNVYVTDLESKNGTFVNGKKISGRTPVENGSVIEAGSVAMTIRW
;
A
#
# COMPACT_ATOMS: atom_id res chain seq x y z
N SER A 1 11.60 12.95 3.89
CA SER A 1 11.66 12.63 3.47
C SER A 1 12.05 12.28 2.76
N GLY A 2 12.21 12.30 2.92
CA GLY A 2 12.28 11.92 2.30
C GLY A 2 12.53 11.58 1.27
N ILE A 3 12.71 11.42 1.02
CA ILE A 3 12.88 11.08 0.02
C ILE A 3 12.63 10.04 -0.34
N ALA A 4 11.66 9.85 -0.21
CA ALA A 4 11.25 8.83 -0.85
C ALA A 4 11.65 8.87 -2.12
N SER A 5 12.58 8.41 -2.25
CA SER A 5 13.11 8.49 -3.46
C SER A 5 12.41 7.67 -4.42
N GLU A 6 11.45 6.83 -4.06
CA GLU A 6 10.93 6.01 -5.09
C GLU A 6 9.46 6.09 -5.09
N ASN A 7 8.93 6.85 -5.97
CA ASN A 7 7.52 6.88 -6.23
C ASN A 7 7.24 5.88 -7.33
N ARG A 8 6.64 4.76 -6.99
CA ARG A 8 6.32 3.72 -7.95
C ARG A 8 4.87 3.76 -8.31
N GLN A 9 4.59 3.69 -9.60
CA GLN A 9 3.21 3.61 -10.04
C GLN A 9 2.82 2.16 -10.15
N MET A 10 1.77 1.80 -9.46
CA MET A 10 1.25 0.47 -9.56
C MET A 10 -0.09 0.50 -10.21
N GLN A 11 -0.19 -0.14 -11.34
CA GLN A 11 -1.49 -0.44 -11.88
C GLN A 11 -1.85 -1.81 -11.37
N ALA A 12 -2.57 -1.81 -10.28
CA ALA A 12 -2.95 -3.08 -9.71
C ALA A 12 -4.27 -3.50 -10.32
N ARG A 13 -4.23 -4.47 -11.17
CA ARG A 13 -5.42 -5.16 -11.53
C ARG A 13 -5.64 -6.20 -10.47
N ILE A 14 -6.22 -5.75 -9.39
CA ILE A 14 -6.47 -6.62 -8.28
C ILE A 14 -7.86 -7.18 -8.42
N ASN A 15 -7.96 -8.50 -8.47
CA ASN A 15 -9.24 -9.16 -8.42
C ASN A 15 -9.42 -9.65 -7.00
N GLY A 16 -10.18 -8.87 -6.21
CA GLY A 16 -10.43 -9.26 -4.83
C GLY A 16 -9.51 -8.58 -3.86
N SER A 17 -8.40 -9.20 -3.51
CA SER A 17 -7.48 -8.62 -2.54
C SER A 17 -6.03 -8.95 -2.87
N ALA A 18 -5.13 -8.12 -2.36
CA ALA A 18 -3.70 -8.34 -2.53
C ALA A 18 -2.98 -7.88 -1.26
N ILE A 19 -1.97 -8.65 -0.87
CA ILE A 19 -1.12 -8.29 0.26
C ILE A 19 0.13 -7.62 -0.29
N VAL A 20 0.49 -6.49 0.28
CA VAL A 20 1.67 -5.74 -0.10
C VAL A 20 2.63 -5.70 1.08
N GLY A 21 3.90 -5.99 0.83
CA GLY A 21 4.88 -5.98 1.89
C GLY A 21 6.28 -6.28 1.39
N ARG A 22 7.17 -6.59 2.31
CA ARG A 22 8.56 -6.88 2.00
C ARG A 22 8.80 -8.34 1.63
N SER A 23 7.97 -9.22 2.12
CA SER A 23 8.16 -10.65 1.90
C SER A 23 7.80 -11.04 0.46
N SER A 24 8.60 -11.91 -0.13
CA SER A 24 8.33 -12.40 -1.48
C SER A 24 7.07 -13.26 -1.57
N ILE A 25 6.50 -13.66 -0.44
CA ILE A 25 5.23 -14.38 -0.46
C ILE A 25 4.04 -13.45 -0.63
N CYS A 26 4.24 -12.14 -0.51
CA CYS A 26 3.17 -11.18 -0.76
C CYS A 26 2.82 -11.15 -2.24
N ASP A 27 1.60 -10.75 -2.55
CA ASP A 27 1.17 -10.61 -3.95
C ASP A 27 1.98 -9.53 -4.65
N ILE A 28 2.29 -8.47 -3.93
CA ILE A 28 3.13 -7.39 -4.42
C ILE A 28 4.19 -7.15 -3.34
N TYR A 29 5.46 -7.18 -3.70
CA TYR A 29 6.47 -6.97 -2.68
C TYR A 29 7.57 -6.02 -3.16
N PHE A 30 8.16 -5.35 -2.18
CA PHE A 30 9.27 -4.45 -2.38
C PHE A 30 10.40 -4.87 -1.45
N ASP A 31 11.60 -4.99 -1.98
CA ASP A 31 12.77 -5.36 -1.19
C ASP A 31 13.26 -4.13 -0.46
N ASP A 32 12.53 -3.73 0.57
CA ASP A 32 12.80 -2.51 1.32
C ASP A 32 12.66 -2.82 2.81
N LEU A 33 13.74 -2.64 3.54
CA LEU A 33 13.77 -2.98 4.96
C LEU A 33 12.88 -2.09 5.83
N SER A 34 12.45 -0.96 5.31
CA SER A 34 11.52 -0.09 6.04
C SER A 34 10.09 -0.59 6.00
N MET A 35 9.81 -1.58 5.16
CA MET A 35 8.49 -2.18 5.09
C MET A 35 8.42 -3.42 5.95
N SER A 36 7.26 -3.65 6.53
CA SER A 36 6.98 -4.90 7.25
C SER A 36 6.79 -6.02 6.26
N LYS A 37 6.98 -7.26 6.68
CA LYS A 37 6.84 -8.43 5.81
C LYS A 37 5.49 -8.46 5.13
N GLN A 38 4.42 -8.18 5.88
CA GLN A 38 3.09 -7.95 5.34
C GLN A 38 2.70 -6.58 5.85
N HIS A 39 2.71 -5.59 5.00
CA HIS A 39 2.57 -4.21 5.43
C HIS A 39 1.13 -3.72 5.36
N PHE A 40 0.47 -3.91 4.22
CA PHE A 40 -0.93 -3.54 4.09
C PHE A 40 -1.61 -4.44 3.08
N ALA A 41 -2.93 -4.45 3.14
CA ALA A 41 -3.75 -5.19 2.20
C ALA A 41 -4.55 -4.22 1.32
N LEU A 42 -4.68 -4.58 0.06
CA LEU A 42 -5.57 -3.89 -0.87
C LEU A 42 -6.77 -4.79 -1.11
N GLU A 43 -7.94 -4.20 -1.08
CA GLU A 43 -9.18 -4.92 -1.37
C GLU A 43 -9.98 -4.16 -2.40
N VAL A 44 -10.56 -4.89 -3.35
CA VAL A 44 -11.45 -4.30 -4.35
C VAL A 44 -12.84 -4.87 -4.11
N GLU A 45 -13.80 -3.99 -3.92
CA GLU A 45 -15.18 -4.40 -3.69
C GLU A 45 -16.11 -3.43 -4.40
N LYS A 46 -16.92 -3.94 -5.31
CA LYS A 46 -17.91 -3.15 -6.04
C LYS A 46 -17.30 -1.92 -6.71
N GLY A 47 -16.13 -2.09 -7.30
CA GLY A 47 -15.45 -1.00 -8.00
C GLY A 47 -14.71 -0.02 -7.09
N ASN A 48 -14.75 -0.22 -5.79
CA ASN A 48 -14.04 0.60 -4.82
C ASN A 48 -12.80 -0.14 -4.31
N VAL A 49 -11.77 0.62 -3.98
CA VAL A 49 -10.53 0.05 -3.45
C VAL A 49 -10.33 0.53 -2.02
N TYR A 50 -9.95 -0.40 -1.17
CA TYR A 50 -9.72 -0.14 0.25
C TYR A 50 -8.32 -0.59 0.63
N VAL A 51 -7.72 0.14 1.56
CA VAL A 51 -6.40 -0.19 2.11
C VAL A 51 -6.54 -0.46 3.59
N THR A 52 -5.95 -1.55 4.06
CA THR A 52 -5.95 -1.90 5.47
C THR A 52 -4.50 -2.12 5.92
N ASP A 53 -4.08 -1.39 6.95
CA ASP A 53 -2.76 -1.60 7.53
C ASP A 53 -2.76 -2.92 8.30
N LEU A 54 -1.73 -3.74 8.08
CA LEU A 54 -1.62 -5.05 8.71
C LEU A 54 -0.68 -4.99 9.93
N GLU A 55 -0.93 -4.01 10.78
CA GLU A 55 -0.12 -3.80 11.99
C GLU A 55 1.34 -3.62 11.65
N SER A 56 1.59 -2.84 10.63
CA SER A 56 2.95 -2.59 10.18
C SER A 56 3.73 -1.79 11.22
N LYS A 57 5.04 -1.98 11.23
CA LYS A 57 5.90 -1.32 12.20
C LYS A 57 5.90 0.20 12.00
N ASN A 58 5.96 0.66 10.77
CA ASN A 58 6.08 2.08 10.47
C ASN A 58 4.77 2.73 10.05
N GLY A 59 3.69 1.96 9.95
CA GLY A 59 2.40 2.48 9.56
C GLY A 59 2.22 2.57 8.05
N THR A 60 0.98 2.77 7.64
CA THR A 60 0.61 2.98 6.26
C THR A 60 -0.09 4.32 6.17
N PHE A 61 0.26 5.11 5.15
CA PHE A 61 -0.28 6.45 4.98
C PHE A 61 -0.96 6.55 3.62
N VAL A 62 -2.09 7.22 3.58
CA VAL A 62 -2.82 7.48 2.33
C VAL A 62 -2.90 8.99 2.18
N ASN A 63 -2.33 9.49 1.10
CA ASN A 63 -2.27 10.92 0.82
C ASN A 63 -1.76 11.72 2.01
N GLY A 64 -0.73 11.18 2.69
CA GLY A 64 -0.09 11.83 3.82
C GLY A 64 -0.74 11.60 5.17
N LYS A 65 -1.84 10.88 5.23
CA LYS A 65 -2.52 10.60 6.50
C LYS A 65 -2.34 9.15 6.90
N LYS A 66 -1.89 8.93 8.12
CA LYS A 66 -1.77 7.58 8.65
C LYS A 66 -3.16 6.98 8.81
N ILE A 67 -3.33 5.79 8.25
CA ILE A 67 -4.62 5.11 8.32
C ILE A 67 -4.69 4.19 9.53
N SER A 68 -5.91 3.89 9.93
CA SER A 68 -6.20 2.96 10.99
C SER A 68 -7.39 2.15 10.57
N GLY A 69 -7.17 0.86 10.34
CA GLY A 69 -8.24 -0.01 9.85
C GLY A 69 -8.47 0.12 8.36
N ARG A 70 -9.58 -0.39 7.91
CA ARG A 70 -9.93 -0.42 6.49
C ARG A 70 -10.33 0.97 6.02
N THR A 71 -9.60 1.50 5.05
CA THR A 71 -9.75 2.88 4.59
C THR A 71 -10.03 2.91 3.10
N PRO A 72 -11.11 3.56 2.64
CA PRO A 72 -11.36 3.70 1.21
C PRO A 72 -10.35 4.66 0.59
N VAL A 73 -9.94 4.36 -0.63
CA VAL A 73 -9.02 5.22 -1.37
C VAL A 73 -9.62 5.55 -2.72
N GLU A 74 -9.14 6.64 -3.30
CA GLU A 74 -9.60 7.07 -4.61
C GLU A 74 -8.56 6.72 -5.67
N ASN A 75 -9.02 6.67 -6.91
CA ASN A 75 -8.11 6.46 -8.03
C ASN A 75 -7.09 7.59 -8.07
N GLY A 76 -5.83 7.24 -8.07
CA GLY A 76 -4.75 8.23 -8.02
C GLY A 76 -4.23 8.52 -6.62
N SER A 77 -4.77 7.88 -5.59
CA SER A 77 -4.25 8.06 -4.23
C SER A 77 -2.82 7.57 -4.10
N VAL A 78 -2.06 8.25 -3.26
CA VAL A 78 -0.67 7.87 -2.97
C VAL A 78 -0.64 7.14 -1.63
N ILE A 79 -0.12 5.93 -1.64
CA ILE A 79 0.04 5.12 -0.43
C ILE A 79 1.51 5.07 -0.08
N GLU A 80 1.82 5.39 1.16
CA GLU A 80 3.18 5.35 1.66
C GLU A 80 3.32 4.25 2.70
N ALA A 81 4.36 3.45 2.54
CA ALA A 81 4.66 2.33 3.43
C ALA A 81 6.17 2.28 3.61
N GLY A 82 6.64 2.65 4.80
CA GLY A 82 8.07 2.81 5.01
C GLY A 82 8.60 3.93 4.13
N SER A 83 9.67 3.66 3.40
CA SER A 83 10.24 4.64 2.48
C SER A 83 9.67 4.51 1.07
N VAL A 84 8.70 3.64 0.86
CA VAL A 84 8.12 3.40 -0.45
C VAL A 84 6.83 4.18 -0.59
N ALA A 85 6.69 4.90 -1.70
CA ALA A 85 5.46 5.60 -2.04
C ALA A 85 4.96 5.02 -3.35
N MET A 86 3.67 4.77 -3.44
CA MET A 86 3.08 4.19 -4.64
C MET A 86 1.75 4.86 -4.95
N THR A 87 1.51 5.08 -6.23
CA THR A 87 0.25 5.64 -6.69
C THR A 87 -0.63 4.50 -7.17
N ILE A 88 -1.86 4.47 -6.69
CA ILE A 88 -2.82 3.42 -7.04
C ILE A 88 -3.75 3.95 -8.11
N ARG A 89 -3.86 3.21 -9.19
CA ARG A 89 -4.78 3.54 -10.27
C ARG A 89 -5.53 2.29 -10.70
N TRP A 90 -6.79 2.46 -11.05
CA TRP A 90 -7.61 1.36 -11.55
C TRP A 90 -8.66 1.83 -12.54
#